data_5fc7f070577d3397dca42fecdc81988d
#
_entry.id   5fc7f070577d3397dca42fecdc81988d
#
_cell.length_a   1.000
_cell.length_b   1.000
_cell.length_c   1.000
_cell.angle_alpha   90.00
_cell.angle_beta   90.00
_cell.angle_gamma   90.00
#
_symmetry.space_group_name_H-M   'P 1'
#
loop_
_entity.id
_entity.type
_entity.pdbx_description
1 polymer ?
#
loop_
_entity_poly.entity_id
_entity_poly.type
_entity_poly.pdbx_seq_one_letter_code
_entity_poly.pdbx_strand_id
1 'polypeptide(L)'
;NKLFFGILLVSLGYGWLTLTGSVVRGVAHTAPFSPWSFGYYLSQALPLICLGELFFLAFFFSKEERLLRPLTQATPIRQRRYAALRCGAVLTATLVLCLCVAVLAVGFYVSLFGWVDYGELILPALLTLIPPIVFCLGAGIMLSRFNHTLIYALMAAVILLTVLPLPPLTN
;
A
#
# COMPACT_ATOMS: atom_id res chain seq x y z
N ASN A 1 -13.04 -11.82 -2.17
CA ASN A 1 -12.01 -12.55 -1.46
C ASN A 1 -11.94 -12.03 -0.01
N LYS A 2 -12.23 -12.91 0.97
CA LYS A 2 -12.33 -12.52 2.40
C LYS A 2 -11.07 -11.82 2.91
N LEU A 3 -9.90 -12.21 2.41
CA LEU A 3 -8.60 -11.60 2.77
C LEU A 3 -8.50 -10.13 2.33
N PHE A 4 -8.97 -9.81 1.12
CA PHE A 4 -8.98 -8.43 0.64
C PHE A 4 -9.83 -7.52 1.55
N PHE A 5 -11.03 -7.96 1.89
CA PHE A 5 -11.91 -7.21 2.79
C PHE A 5 -11.32 -7.04 4.20
N GLY A 6 -10.60 -8.06 4.71
CA GLY A 6 -9.90 -7.97 5.98
C GLY A 6 -8.81 -6.90 5.96
N ILE A 7 -7.95 -6.90 4.94
CA ILE A 7 -6.88 -5.91 4.78
C ILE A 7 -7.48 -4.50 4.57
N LEU A 8 -8.54 -4.39 3.77
CA LEU A 8 -9.23 -3.12 3.54
C LEU A 8 -9.78 -2.55 4.86
N LEU A 9 -10.45 -3.37 5.66
CA LEU A 9 -11.03 -2.94 6.95
C LEU A 9 -9.95 -2.49 7.92
N VAL A 10 -8.85 -3.23 8.03
CA VAL A 10 -7.71 -2.85 8.86
C VAL A 10 -7.08 -1.54 8.38
N SER A 11 -6.92 -1.37 7.05
CA SER A 11 -6.34 -0.16 6.47
C SER A 11 -7.23 1.08 6.69
N LEU A 12 -8.54 0.93 6.56
CA LEU A 12 -9.50 2.00 6.84
C LEU A 12 -9.53 2.35 8.33
N GLY A 13 -9.52 1.35 9.21
CA GLY A 13 -9.46 1.55 10.66
C GLY A 13 -8.19 2.27 11.09
N TYR A 14 -7.04 1.84 10.58
CA TYR A 14 -5.77 2.51 10.84
C TYR A 14 -5.74 3.94 10.27
N GLY A 15 -6.25 4.11 9.05
CA GLY A 15 -6.39 5.43 8.43
C GLY A 15 -7.24 6.38 9.28
N TRP A 16 -8.37 5.90 9.80
CA TRP A 16 -9.22 6.68 10.70
C TRP A 16 -8.50 7.06 12.00
N LEU A 17 -7.79 6.12 12.63
CA LEU A 17 -7.00 6.40 13.83
C LEU A 17 -5.89 7.42 13.58
N THR A 18 -5.24 7.34 12.43
CA THR A 18 -4.19 8.30 12.03
C THR A 18 -4.78 9.68 11.79
N LEU A 19 -5.92 9.81 11.11
CA LEU A 19 -6.61 11.07 10.89
C LEU A 19 -7.01 11.73 12.21
N THR A 20 -7.64 11.00 13.10
CA THR A 20 -8.09 11.53 14.39
C THR A 20 -6.94 11.81 15.37
N GLY A 21 -5.87 11.01 15.31
CA GLY A 21 -4.72 11.13 16.21
C GLY A 21 -3.70 12.18 15.75
N SER A 22 -3.25 12.12 14.50
CA SER A 22 -2.15 12.95 14.00
C SER A 22 -2.62 14.25 13.36
N VAL A 23 -3.71 14.21 12.59
CA VAL A 23 -4.18 15.38 11.84
C VAL A 23 -4.97 16.34 12.74
N VAL A 24 -5.89 15.83 13.57
CA VAL A 24 -6.74 16.68 14.42
C VAL A 24 -5.96 17.22 15.62
N ARG A 25 -5.08 16.43 16.21
CA ARG A 25 -4.32 16.83 17.42
C ARG A 25 -3.11 17.72 17.12
N GLY A 26 -2.85 18.07 15.87
CA GLY A 26 -1.82 19.03 15.51
C GLY A 26 -0.39 18.61 15.86
N VAL A 27 -0.14 17.31 15.90
CA VAL A 27 1.21 16.74 16.17
C VAL A 27 2.22 17.15 15.09
N ALA A 28 1.77 17.41 13.87
CA ALA A 28 2.58 18.08 12.87
C ALA A 28 2.36 19.58 13.00
N HIS A 29 3.42 20.37 13.18
CA HIS A 29 3.40 21.85 13.19
C HIS A 29 2.92 22.47 11.87
N THR A 30 2.27 21.72 11.01
CA THR A 30 1.68 22.12 9.73
C THR A 30 0.21 22.40 9.93
N ALA A 31 -0.26 23.48 9.29
CA ALA A 31 -1.67 23.81 9.29
C ALA A 31 -2.49 22.58 8.84
N PRO A 32 -3.58 22.23 9.55
CA PRO A 32 -4.37 21.02 9.22
C PRO A 32 -5.03 21.07 7.84
N PHE A 33 -4.92 22.16 7.12
CA PHE A 33 -5.52 22.43 5.82
C PHE A 33 -4.53 22.45 4.66
N SER A 34 -3.32 21.94 4.82
CA SER A 34 -2.35 22.03 3.74
C SER A 34 -2.27 20.70 2.96
N PRO A 35 -1.98 20.74 1.64
CA PRO A 35 -1.68 19.53 0.86
C PRO A 35 -0.55 18.68 1.47
N TRP A 36 0.36 19.31 2.23
CA TRP A 36 1.44 18.64 2.96
C TRP A 36 0.93 17.74 4.09
N SER A 37 -0.09 18.18 4.83
CA SER A 37 -0.69 17.36 5.89
C SER A 37 -1.39 16.12 5.31
N PHE A 38 -1.97 16.24 4.11
CA PHE A 38 -2.52 15.11 3.37
C PHE A 38 -1.43 14.14 2.91
N GLY A 39 -0.33 14.64 2.34
CA GLY A 39 0.83 13.82 1.99
C GLY A 39 1.43 13.11 3.21
N TYR A 40 1.53 13.81 4.35
CA TYR A 40 1.98 13.22 5.60
C TYR A 40 1.07 12.08 6.08
N TYR A 41 -0.24 12.28 6.05
CA TYR A 41 -1.20 11.22 6.36
C TYR A 41 -1.02 9.99 5.46
N LEU A 42 -0.90 10.19 4.16
CA LEU A 42 -0.69 9.09 3.22
C LEU A 42 0.63 8.37 3.48
N SER A 43 1.68 9.09 3.85
CA SER A 43 2.97 8.48 4.20
C SER A 43 2.88 7.60 5.46
N GLN A 44 2.05 7.96 6.43
CA GLN A 44 1.77 7.14 7.60
C GLN A 44 0.97 5.87 7.27
N ALA A 45 0.04 5.96 6.30
CA ALA A 45 -0.74 4.80 5.85
C ALA A 45 0.03 3.86 4.92
N LEU A 46 1.09 4.35 4.28
CA LEU A 46 1.86 3.67 3.24
C LEU A 46 2.47 2.32 3.68
N PRO A 47 3.08 2.17 4.88
CA PRO A 47 3.63 0.88 5.31
C PRO A 47 2.56 -0.22 5.35
N LEU A 48 1.36 0.10 5.82
CA LEU A 48 0.27 -0.86 5.88
C LEU A 48 -0.22 -1.25 4.48
N ILE A 49 -0.26 -0.30 3.55
CA ILE A 49 -0.60 -0.55 2.14
C ILE A 49 0.46 -1.46 1.50
N CYS A 50 1.75 -1.17 1.69
CA CYS A 50 2.85 -2.01 1.19
C CYS A 50 2.82 -3.43 1.80
N LEU A 51 2.51 -3.55 3.09
CA LEU A 51 2.33 -4.86 3.73
C LEU A 51 1.16 -5.63 3.10
N GLY A 52 0.04 -4.97 2.84
CA GLY A 52 -1.11 -5.56 2.14
C GLY A 52 -0.74 -6.06 0.74
N GLU A 53 0.01 -5.26 -0.01
CA GLU A 53 0.51 -5.61 -1.34
C GLU A 53 1.43 -6.84 -1.31
N LEU A 54 2.42 -6.84 -0.40
CA LEU A 54 3.33 -7.98 -0.22
C LEU A 54 2.59 -9.23 0.25
N PHE A 55 1.55 -9.07 1.08
CA PHE A 55 0.71 -10.17 1.50
C PHE A 55 -0.07 -10.77 0.33
N PHE A 56 -0.63 -9.95 -0.57
CA PHE A 56 -1.25 -10.43 -1.80
C PHE A 56 -0.23 -11.15 -2.69
N LEU A 57 0.98 -10.61 -2.84
CA LEU A 57 2.05 -11.27 -3.58
C LEU A 57 2.42 -12.63 -2.96
N ALA A 58 2.58 -12.70 -1.63
CA ALA A 58 2.88 -13.94 -0.93
C ALA A 58 1.79 -14.99 -1.15
N PHE A 59 0.52 -14.59 -1.13
CA PHE A 59 -0.61 -15.48 -1.41
C PHE A 59 -0.59 -15.98 -2.85
N PHE A 60 -0.36 -15.10 -3.83
CA PHE A 60 -0.34 -15.47 -5.24
C PHE A 60 0.87 -16.31 -5.65
N PHE A 61 1.99 -16.21 -4.92
CA PHE A 61 3.19 -17.02 -5.17
C PHE A 61 3.36 -18.17 -4.17
N SER A 62 2.29 -18.58 -3.47
CA SER A 62 2.31 -19.65 -2.47
C SER A 62 2.77 -20.99 -3.05
N LYS A 63 3.24 -21.91 -2.16
CA LYS A 63 3.68 -23.24 -2.55
C LYS A 63 2.58 -24.05 -3.24
N GLU A 64 1.32 -23.89 -2.81
CA GLU A 64 0.17 -24.59 -3.38
C GLU A 64 -0.02 -24.26 -4.86
N GLU A 65 0.23 -23.03 -5.25
CA GLU A 65 0.16 -22.62 -6.63
C GLU A 65 1.32 -23.16 -7.50
N ARG A 66 2.49 -23.39 -6.90
CA ARG A 66 3.58 -24.08 -7.61
C ARG A 66 3.22 -25.52 -7.94
N LEU A 67 2.41 -26.18 -7.11
CA LEU A 67 1.90 -27.55 -7.37
C LEU A 67 0.87 -27.57 -8.51
N LEU A 68 0.15 -26.46 -8.74
CA LEU A 68 -0.80 -26.33 -9.86
C LEU A 68 -0.11 -25.93 -11.18
N ARG A 69 1.18 -25.64 -11.16
CA ARG A 69 1.96 -25.24 -12.35
C ARG A 69 1.93 -26.28 -13.49
N PRO A 70 2.00 -27.61 -13.26
CA PRO A 70 1.88 -28.59 -14.34
C PRO A 70 0.51 -28.53 -15.04
N LEU A 71 -0.56 -28.26 -14.28
CA LEU A 71 -1.92 -28.15 -14.84
C LEU A 71 -2.10 -26.88 -15.67
N THR A 72 -1.48 -25.78 -15.24
CA THR A 72 -1.51 -24.52 -16.01
C THR A 72 -0.58 -24.55 -17.23
N GLN A 73 0.44 -25.38 -17.24
CA GLN A 73 1.30 -25.59 -18.41
C GLN A 73 0.62 -26.43 -19.51
N ALA A 74 -0.38 -27.22 -19.17
CA ALA A 74 -1.20 -27.97 -20.14
C ALA A 74 -2.20 -27.07 -20.90
N THR A 75 -2.40 -25.82 -20.47
CA THR A 75 -3.24 -24.85 -21.15
C THR A 75 -2.43 -24.00 -22.14
N PRO A 76 -2.98 -23.61 -23.32
CA PRO A 76 -2.27 -22.84 -24.34
C PRO A 76 -1.93 -21.39 -23.94
N ILE A 77 -2.05 -21.04 -22.67
CA ILE A 77 -1.78 -19.70 -22.17
C ILE A 77 -0.27 -19.51 -21.98
N ARG A 78 0.31 -18.53 -22.67
CA ARG A 78 1.73 -18.17 -22.50
C ARG A 78 2.00 -17.77 -21.04
N GLN A 79 2.99 -18.39 -20.39
CA GLN A 79 3.37 -18.15 -19.00
C GLN A 79 3.55 -16.65 -18.67
N ARG A 80 4.05 -15.86 -19.64
CA ARG A 80 4.21 -14.41 -19.48
C ARG A 80 2.88 -13.68 -19.29
N ARG A 81 1.82 -14.07 -20.02
CA ARG A 81 0.48 -13.50 -19.88
C ARG A 81 -0.13 -13.82 -18.53
N TYR A 82 0.05 -15.05 -18.08
CA TYR A 82 -0.45 -15.48 -16.77
C TYR A 82 0.22 -14.71 -15.61
N ALA A 83 1.54 -14.55 -15.65
CA ALA A 83 2.29 -13.76 -14.67
C ALA A 83 1.86 -12.27 -14.71
N ALA A 84 1.69 -11.69 -15.90
CA ALA A 84 1.26 -10.30 -16.06
C ALA A 84 -0.16 -10.07 -15.50
N LEU A 85 -1.10 -10.99 -15.75
CA LEU A 85 -2.45 -10.92 -15.19
C LEU A 85 -2.45 -10.96 -13.66
N ARG A 86 -1.58 -11.77 -13.06
CA ARG A 86 -1.45 -11.84 -11.60
C ARG A 86 -0.87 -10.57 -11.01
N CYS A 87 0.22 -10.09 -11.57
CA CYS A 87 0.80 -8.82 -11.15
C CYS A 87 -0.21 -7.68 -11.32
N GLY A 88 -0.97 -7.67 -12.42
CA GLY A 88 -2.05 -6.73 -12.65
C GLY A 88 -3.15 -6.82 -11.61
N ALA A 89 -3.53 -8.03 -11.20
CA ALA A 89 -4.54 -8.23 -10.14
C ALA A 89 -4.07 -7.73 -8.77
N VAL A 90 -2.80 -7.95 -8.43
CA VAL A 90 -2.21 -7.39 -7.18
C VAL A 90 -2.18 -5.88 -7.25
N LEU A 91 -1.68 -5.32 -8.35
CA LEU A 91 -1.61 -3.87 -8.55
C LEU A 91 -3.00 -3.22 -8.46
N THR A 92 -4.01 -3.79 -9.13
CA THR A 92 -5.40 -3.28 -9.05
C THR A 92 -5.95 -3.37 -7.62
N ALA A 93 -5.71 -4.45 -6.90
CA ALA A 93 -6.14 -4.58 -5.51
C ALA A 93 -5.48 -3.52 -4.62
N THR A 94 -4.18 -3.28 -4.79
CA THR A 94 -3.43 -2.25 -4.06
C THR A 94 -3.92 -0.85 -4.42
N LEU A 95 -4.16 -0.56 -5.70
CA LEU A 95 -4.70 0.74 -6.13
C LEU A 95 -6.10 1.01 -5.57
N VAL A 96 -6.97 0.00 -5.52
CA VAL A 96 -8.29 0.13 -4.88
C VAL A 96 -8.15 0.42 -3.40
N LEU A 97 -7.22 -0.23 -2.71
CA LEU A 97 -6.94 0.00 -1.30
C LEU A 97 -6.43 1.43 -1.06
N CYS A 98 -5.49 1.92 -1.89
CA CYS A 98 -5.02 3.30 -1.85
C CYS A 98 -6.15 4.30 -2.08
N LEU A 99 -7.00 4.03 -3.07
CA LEU A 99 -8.14 4.89 -3.38
C LEU A 99 -9.11 4.97 -2.20
N CYS A 100 -9.42 3.85 -1.56
CA CYS A 100 -10.30 3.83 -0.39
C CYS A 100 -9.71 4.63 0.79
N VAL A 101 -8.42 4.50 1.06
CA VAL A 101 -7.71 5.27 2.11
C VAL A 101 -7.68 6.75 1.77
N ALA A 102 -7.42 7.12 0.51
CA ALA A 102 -7.41 8.50 0.06
C ALA A 102 -8.82 9.13 0.12
N VAL A 103 -9.86 8.41 -0.31
CA VAL A 103 -11.25 8.87 -0.25
C VAL A 103 -11.70 9.08 1.20
N LEU A 104 -11.30 8.19 2.11
CA LEU A 104 -11.57 8.36 3.55
C LEU A 104 -10.94 9.66 4.07
N ALA A 105 -9.71 9.96 3.69
CA ALA A 105 -9.03 11.19 4.08
C ALA A 105 -9.71 12.43 3.47
N VAL A 106 -10.01 12.40 2.18
CA VAL A 106 -10.73 13.51 1.51
C VAL A 106 -12.08 13.76 2.17
N GLY A 107 -12.85 12.70 2.43
CA GLY A 107 -14.13 12.80 3.14
C GLY A 107 -13.99 13.42 4.53
N PHE A 108 -12.92 13.07 5.25
CA PHE A 108 -12.60 13.65 6.54
C PHE A 108 -12.26 15.16 6.43
N TYR A 109 -11.44 15.57 5.45
CA TYR A 109 -11.07 16.96 5.22
C TYR A 109 -12.27 17.80 4.80
N VAL A 110 -13.15 17.27 3.96
CA VAL A 110 -14.39 17.94 3.55
C VAL A 110 -15.34 18.14 4.72
N SER A 111 -15.55 17.08 5.52
CA SER A 111 -16.54 17.12 6.59
C SER A 111 -16.14 17.99 7.78
N LEU A 112 -14.86 18.04 8.11
CA LEU A 112 -14.37 18.78 9.28
C LEU A 112 -13.84 20.18 8.92
N PHE A 113 -13.28 20.34 7.75
CA PHE A 113 -12.57 21.58 7.37
C PHE A 113 -13.19 22.31 6.18
N GLY A 114 -14.22 21.76 5.54
CA GLY A 114 -14.85 22.38 4.38
C GLY A 114 -13.92 22.53 3.17
N TRP A 115 -12.95 21.59 3.02
CA TRP A 115 -11.96 21.66 1.94
C TRP A 115 -12.63 21.53 0.57
N VAL A 116 -12.31 22.44 -0.36
CA VAL A 116 -12.94 22.54 -1.69
C VAL A 116 -11.95 22.25 -2.83
N ASP A 117 -10.65 22.53 -2.65
CA ASP A 117 -9.65 22.41 -3.72
C ASP A 117 -9.06 21.00 -3.81
N TYR A 118 -9.85 20.06 -4.35
CA TYR A 118 -9.45 18.65 -4.50
C TYR A 118 -8.25 18.47 -5.45
N GLY A 119 -8.07 19.37 -6.41
CA GLY A 119 -6.98 19.30 -7.39
C GLY A 119 -5.60 19.34 -6.76
N GLU A 120 -5.43 20.11 -5.69
CA GLU A 120 -4.17 20.26 -4.99
C GLU A 120 -3.76 18.98 -4.22
N LEU A 121 -4.72 18.10 -3.89
CA LEU A 121 -4.47 16.86 -3.18
C LEU A 121 -3.97 15.73 -4.08
N ILE A 122 -4.21 15.83 -5.40
CA ILE A 122 -3.87 14.76 -6.35
C ILE A 122 -2.35 14.60 -6.46
N LEU A 123 -1.61 15.70 -6.60
CA LEU A 123 -0.17 15.66 -6.78
C LEU A 123 0.57 15.04 -5.57
N PRO A 124 0.32 15.46 -4.31
CA PRO A 124 0.88 14.81 -3.14
C PRO A 124 0.51 13.33 -3.03
N ALA A 125 -0.75 12.96 -3.37
CA ALA A 125 -1.18 11.57 -3.36
C ALA A 125 -0.37 10.71 -4.34
N LEU A 126 -0.23 11.16 -5.59
CA LEU A 126 0.51 10.43 -6.61
C LEU A 126 2.00 10.28 -6.26
N LEU A 127 2.63 11.37 -5.82
CA LEU A 127 4.05 11.37 -5.45
C LEU A 127 4.34 10.51 -4.22
N THR A 128 3.41 10.43 -3.27
CA THR A 128 3.59 9.65 -2.05
C THR A 128 3.30 8.17 -2.26
N LEU A 129 2.25 7.82 -3.01
CA LEU A 129 1.78 6.44 -3.12
C LEU A 129 2.44 5.66 -4.26
N ILE A 130 2.61 6.25 -5.45
CA ILE A 130 3.06 5.49 -6.62
C ILE A 130 4.47 4.91 -6.48
N PRO A 131 5.51 5.69 -6.11
CA PRO A 131 6.87 5.18 -6.08
C PRO A 131 7.06 3.98 -5.13
N PRO A 132 6.57 4.02 -3.87
CA PRO A 132 6.73 2.89 -2.96
C PRO A 132 5.94 1.65 -3.39
N ILE A 133 4.73 1.80 -3.96
CA ILE A 133 3.93 0.69 -4.47
C ILE A 133 4.68 0.00 -5.61
N VAL A 134 5.15 0.75 -6.60
CA VAL A 134 5.90 0.19 -7.72
C VAL A 134 7.19 -0.49 -7.24
N PHE A 135 7.87 0.11 -6.26
CA PHE A 135 9.07 -0.47 -5.65
C PHE A 135 8.75 -1.78 -4.92
N CYS A 136 7.72 -1.81 -4.06
CA CYS A 136 7.32 -3.01 -3.31
C CYS A 136 6.87 -4.13 -4.25
N LEU A 137 6.10 -3.80 -5.30
CA LEU A 137 5.69 -4.76 -6.32
C LEU A 137 6.92 -5.37 -7.02
N GLY A 138 7.82 -4.53 -7.52
CA GLY A 138 9.03 -4.94 -8.22
C GLY A 138 9.95 -5.78 -7.35
N ALA A 139 10.24 -5.31 -6.14
CA ALA A 139 11.06 -6.02 -5.15
C ALA A 139 10.42 -7.36 -4.74
N GLY A 140 9.13 -7.37 -4.46
CA GLY A 140 8.38 -8.57 -4.11
C GLY A 140 8.40 -9.63 -5.21
N ILE A 141 8.19 -9.23 -6.48
CA ILE A 141 8.28 -10.14 -7.64
C ILE A 141 9.71 -10.67 -7.81
N MET A 142 10.70 -9.81 -7.69
CA MET A 142 12.10 -10.19 -7.84
C MET A 142 12.51 -11.20 -6.76
N LEU A 143 12.20 -10.92 -5.50
CA LEU A 143 12.52 -11.80 -4.37
C LEU A 143 11.77 -13.13 -4.45
N SER A 144 10.50 -13.12 -4.92
CA SER A 144 9.72 -14.36 -5.09
C SER A 144 10.35 -15.33 -6.10
N ARG A 145 11.14 -14.83 -7.04
CA ARG A 145 11.87 -15.65 -8.01
C ARG A 145 13.02 -16.44 -7.37
N PHE A 146 13.71 -15.83 -6.41
CA PHE A 146 14.81 -16.49 -5.70
C PHE A 146 14.28 -17.45 -4.63
N ASN A 147 13.49 -16.95 -3.71
CA ASN A 147 12.87 -17.77 -2.68
C ASN A 147 11.60 -17.10 -2.16
N HIS A 148 10.51 -17.87 -2.07
CA HIS A 148 9.23 -17.40 -1.53
C HIS A 148 9.36 -16.85 -0.10
N THR A 149 10.24 -17.41 0.71
CA THR A 149 10.48 -16.97 2.09
C THR A 149 11.02 -15.55 2.17
N LEU A 150 11.69 -15.04 1.11
CA LEU A 150 12.22 -13.67 1.07
C LEU A 150 11.13 -12.60 1.05
N ILE A 151 9.92 -12.93 0.60
CA ILE A 151 8.78 -11.99 0.68
C ILE A 151 8.45 -11.68 2.14
N TYR A 152 8.46 -12.68 3.02
CA TYR A 152 8.23 -12.47 4.46
C TYR A 152 9.35 -11.67 5.11
N ALA A 153 10.59 -11.86 4.65
CA ALA A 153 11.72 -11.04 5.09
C ALA A 153 11.55 -9.56 4.65
N LEU A 154 11.04 -9.33 3.44
CA LEU A 154 10.72 -7.98 2.97
C LEU A 154 9.58 -7.35 3.78
N MET A 155 8.54 -8.12 4.13
CA MET A 155 7.47 -7.66 5.03
C MET A 155 8.03 -7.24 6.40
N ALA A 156 8.90 -8.08 6.98
CA ALA A 156 9.57 -7.76 8.23
C ALA A 156 10.42 -6.49 8.12
N ALA A 157 11.14 -6.31 7.00
CA ALA A 157 11.92 -5.10 6.75
C ALA A 157 11.04 -3.84 6.66
N VAL A 158 9.87 -3.90 6.00
CA VAL A 158 8.91 -2.79 5.95
C VAL A 158 8.43 -2.42 7.35
N ILE A 159 8.09 -3.41 8.18
CA ILE A 159 7.67 -3.17 9.59
C ILE A 159 8.82 -2.53 10.38
N LEU A 160 10.03 -3.06 10.24
CA LEU A 160 11.22 -2.58 10.96
C LEU A 160 11.54 -1.12 10.60
N LEU A 161 11.48 -0.77 9.32
CA LEU A 161 11.68 0.61 8.85
C LEU A 161 10.61 1.57 9.36
N THR A 162 9.40 1.07 9.65
CA THR A 162 8.31 1.89 10.21
C THR A 162 8.49 2.13 11.71
N VAL A 163 8.99 1.14 12.43
CA VAL A 163 9.13 1.20 13.90
C VAL A 163 10.43 1.86 14.32
N LEU A 164 11.50 1.70 13.54
CA LEU A 164 12.78 2.33 13.84
C LEU A 164 12.72 3.82 13.48
N PRO A 165 12.87 4.73 14.45
CA PRO A 165 13.05 6.14 14.13
C PRO A 165 14.38 6.26 13.40
N LEU A 166 14.34 6.53 12.09
CA LEU A 166 15.55 6.86 11.34
C LEU A 166 16.13 8.13 11.96
N PRO A 167 17.43 8.13 12.32
CA PRO A 167 18.05 9.34 12.83
C PRO A 167 17.86 10.45 11.78
N PRO A 168 17.53 11.69 12.21
CA PRO A 168 17.38 12.78 11.27
C PRO A 168 18.69 12.96 10.51
N LEU A 169 18.63 12.75 9.18
CA LEU A 169 19.78 12.97 8.26
C LEU A 169 20.04 14.47 8.04
N THR A 170 19.71 15.29 9.02
CA THR A 170 19.91 16.75 8.95
C THR A 170 20.90 17.16 10.02
N ASN A 171 22.11 17.38 9.61
CA ASN A 171 22.95 18.44 10.15
C ASN A 171 22.87 19.63 9.21
#